data_5bbe3055c51203b780ab193af15f0c54
#
_entry.id   5bbe3055c51203b780ab193af15f0c54
#
_cell.length_a   1.000
_cell.length_b   1.000
_cell.length_c   1.000
_cell.angle_alpha   90.00
_cell.angle_beta   90.00
_cell.angle_gamma   90.00
#
_symmetry.space_group_name_H-M   'P 1'
#
loop_
_entity.id
_entity.type
_entity.pdbx_description
1 polymer ?
#
loop_
_entity_poly.entity_id
_entity_poly.type
_entity_poly.pdbx_seq_one_letter_code
_entity_poly.pdbx_strand_id
1 'polypeptide(L)'
;MFIDFKDIKHTDVTVDVRTKQEFENMTLLNYNVSIIDEEDYKLLKKHIYLAIPIILKGLFKKKKEIAEQLHELSHYRRYRLIIGCSQGRLRSPIMYLYARYLGIDAKILKGGIKPFFIKKDYNIRNLYGFWDI
;
A
#
# COMPACT_ATOMS: atom_id res chain seq x y z
N MET A 1 10.98 0.80 -10.85
CA MET A 1 9.66 1.03 -10.24
C MET A 1 9.27 -0.09 -9.29
N PHE A 2 9.40 -1.34 -9.68
CA PHE A 2 9.09 -2.49 -8.82
C PHE A 2 10.34 -3.08 -8.18
N ILE A 3 10.16 -3.70 -7.01
CA ILE A 3 11.24 -4.37 -6.28
C ILE A 3 10.73 -5.70 -5.74
N ASP A 4 11.59 -6.73 -5.74
CA ASP A 4 11.27 -8.01 -5.10
C ASP A 4 11.48 -7.89 -3.59
N PHE A 5 10.71 -8.65 -2.83
CA PHE A 5 10.81 -8.64 -1.37
C PHE A 5 12.24 -8.95 -0.89
N LYS A 6 12.93 -9.86 -1.56
CA LYS A 6 14.30 -10.25 -1.22
C LYS A 6 15.34 -9.13 -1.42
N ASP A 7 15.01 -8.12 -2.24
CA ASP A 7 15.92 -7.02 -2.57
C ASP A 7 15.72 -5.80 -1.68
N ILE A 8 14.79 -5.87 -0.72
CA ILE A 8 14.56 -4.80 0.24
C ILE A 8 15.73 -4.74 1.23
N LYS A 9 16.33 -3.56 1.37
CA LYS A 9 17.44 -3.34 2.28
C LYS A 9 16.93 -2.99 3.67
N HIS A 10 17.74 -3.22 4.69
CA HIS A 10 17.36 -2.89 6.07
C HIS A 10 17.20 -1.39 6.30
N THR A 11 17.77 -0.54 5.44
CA THR A 11 17.59 0.90 5.49
C THR A 11 16.32 1.37 4.80
N ASP A 12 15.66 0.50 4.01
CA ASP A 12 14.41 0.83 3.35
C ASP A 12 13.26 0.86 4.36
N VAL A 13 12.32 1.75 4.16
CA VAL A 13 11.13 1.86 5.00
C VAL A 13 9.96 1.23 4.25
N THR A 14 9.36 0.19 4.81
CA THR A 14 8.27 -0.53 4.18
C THR A 14 6.92 0.04 4.63
N VAL A 15 6.07 0.37 3.66
CA VAL A 15 4.81 1.06 3.89
C VAL A 15 3.66 0.27 3.26
N ASP A 16 2.69 -0.12 4.08
CA ASP A 16 1.47 -0.79 3.65
C ASP A 16 0.42 0.30 3.38
N VAL A 17 -0.06 0.38 2.14
CA VAL A 17 -1.04 1.41 1.75
C VAL A 17 -2.47 0.91 1.77
N ARG A 18 -2.69 -0.29 2.28
CA ARG A 18 -4.03 -0.83 2.48
C ARG A 18 -4.73 -0.11 3.64
N THR A 19 -6.01 -0.43 3.87
CA THR A 19 -6.72 0.16 4.99
C THR A 19 -6.08 -0.24 6.31
N LYS A 20 -6.35 0.54 7.34
CA LYS A 20 -5.84 0.26 8.68
C LYS A 20 -6.27 -1.12 9.17
N GLN A 21 -7.50 -1.51 8.89
CA GLN A 21 -8.01 -2.83 9.29
C GLN A 21 -7.25 -3.96 8.61
N GLU A 22 -6.97 -3.84 7.30
CA GLU A 22 -6.17 -4.83 6.60
C GLU A 22 -4.78 -4.93 7.21
N PHE A 23 -4.15 -3.80 7.52
CA PHE A 23 -2.82 -3.74 8.11
C PHE A 23 -2.79 -4.42 9.49
N GLU A 24 -3.77 -4.12 10.34
CA GLU A 24 -3.83 -4.68 11.68
C GLU A 24 -4.11 -6.18 11.68
N ASN A 25 -4.89 -6.65 10.70
CA ASN A 25 -5.18 -8.08 10.60
C ASN A 25 -3.98 -8.89 10.13
N MET A 26 -3.25 -8.39 9.16
CA MET A 26 -2.17 -9.17 8.56
C MET A 26 -1.28 -8.30 7.65
N THR A 27 0.00 -8.21 7.96
CA THR A 27 0.94 -7.46 7.13
C THR A 27 2.36 -8.01 7.27
N LEU A 28 3.16 -7.78 6.23
CA LEU A 28 4.61 -8.01 6.25
C LEU A 28 5.38 -6.70 6.32
N LEU A 29 4.69 -5.57 6.29
CA LEU A 29 5.29 -4.26 6.21
C LEU A 29 5.21 -3.55 7.55
N ASN A 30 6.12 -2.61 7.80
CA ASN A 30 6.30 -2.03 9.12
C ASN A 30 5.34 -0.89 9.44
N TYR A 31 4.92 -0.13 8.45
CA TYR A 31 4.10 1.07 8.66
C TYR A 31 2.87 1.05 7.77
N ASN A 32 1.85 1.78 8.18
CA ASN A 32 0.60 1.88 7.43
C ASN A 32 0.31 3.34 7.10
N VAL A 33 0.18 3.63 5.81
CA VAL A 33 -0.32 4.92 5.30
C VAL A 33 -1.44 4.59 4.34
N SER A 34 -2.68 4.60 4.83
CA SER A 34 -3.85 4.22 4.03
C SER A 34 -4.17 5.28 2.98
N ILE A 35 -4.32 4.84 1.73
CA ILE A 35 -4.72 5.74 0.65
C ILE A 35 -6.23 5.95 0.62
N ILE A 36 -7.00 4.95 1.07
CA ILE A 36 -8.46 5.02 1.21
C ILE A 36 -8.87 4.49 2.58
N ASP A 37 -10.03 4.90 3.07
CA ASP A 37 -10.57 4.40 4.33
C ASP A 37 -11.38 3.11 4.12
N GLU A 38 -11.91 2.54 5.22
CA GLU A 38 -12.68 1.31 5.16
C GLU A 38 -13.96 1.43 4.35
N GLU A 39 -14.62 2.58 4.42
CA GLU A 39 -15.85 2.83 3.65
C GLU A 39 -15.58 2.86 2.17
N ASP A 40 -14.53 3.57 1.76
CA ASP A 40 -14.12 3.63 0.37
C ASP A 40 -13.67 2.25 -0.13
N TYR A 41 -13.01 1.47 0.73
CA TYR A 41 -12.59 0.13 0.38
C TYR A 41 -13.78 -0.80 0.13
N LYS A 42 -14.82 -0.72 0.98
CA LYS A 42 -16.04 -1.48 0.77
C LYS A 42 -16.72 -1.10 -0.53
N LEU A 43 -16.78 0.20 -0.83
CA LEU A 43 -17.35 0.70 -2.07
C LEU A 43 -16.54 0.22 -3.28
N LEU A 44 -15.22 0.23 -3.17
CA LEU A 44 -14.32 -0.23 -4.22
C LEU A 44 -14.51 -1.72 -4.51
N LYS A 45 -14.63 -2.55 -3.49
CA LYS A 45 -14.87 -3.99 -3.64
C LYS A 45 -16.23 -4.27 -4.31
N LYS A 46 -17.23 -3.45 -4.00
CA LYS A 46 -18.56 -3.58 -4.56
C LYS A 46 -18.61 -3.11 -6.01
N HIS A 47 -17.83 -2.10 -6.36
CA HIS A 47 -17.79 -1.49 -7.69
C HIS A 47 -16.34 -1.39 -8.18
N ILE A 48 -15.75 -2.54 -8.50
CA ILE A 48 -14.34 -2.61 -8.85
C ILE A 48 -13.96 -1.77 -10.08
N TYR A 49 -14.90 -1.58 -11.00
CA TYR A 49 -14.69 -0.73 -12.18
C TYR A 49 -14.53 0.76 -11.84
N LEU A 50 -14.88 1.15 -10.60
CA LEU A 50 -14.68 2.52 -10.11
C LEU A 50 -13.43 2.63 -9.23
N ALA A 51 -12.56 1.61 -9.23
CA ALA A 51 -11.41 1.56 -8.35
C ALA A 51 -10.49 2.78 -8.47
N ILE A 52 -10.12 3.16 -9.71
CA ILE A 52 -9.22 4.29 -9.92
C ILE A 52 -9.81 5.60 -9.42
N PRO A 53 -11.05 5.98 -9.81
CA PRO A 53 -11.67 7.19 -9.25
C PRO A 53 -11.79 7.19 -7.73
N ILE A 54 -12.12 6.06 -7.13
CA ILE A 54 -12.26 5.95 -5.67
C ILE A 54 -10.91 6.18 -4.99
N ILE A 55 -9.86 5.55 -5.50
CA ILE A 55 -8.52 5.69 -4.94
C ILE A 55 -8.01 7.13 -5.08
N LEU A 56 -8.20 7.74 -6.25
CA LEU A 56 -7.79 9.12 -6.48
C LEU A 56 -8.55 10.10 -5.57
N LYS A 57 -9.84 9.87 -5.39
CA LYS A 57 -10.64 10.67 -4.47
C LYS A 57 -10.11 10.57 -3.04
N GLY A 58 -9.78 9.36 -2.60
CA GLY A 58 -9.19 9.14 -1.29
C GLY A 58 -7.88 9.87 -1.11
N LEU A 59 -7.01 9.79 -2.12
CA LEU A 59 -5.73 10.49 -2.12
C LEU A 59 -5.91 12.01 -2.03
N PHE A 60 -6.76 12.59 -2.87
CA PHE A 60 -6.99 14.02 -2.86
C PHE A 60 -7.58 14.51 -1.54
N LYS A 61 -8.47 13.73 -0.96
CA LYS A 61 -9.11 14.07 0.31
C LYS A 61 -8.09 14.16 1.45
N LYS A 62 -7.10 13.28 1.43
CA LYS A 62 -6.11 13.16 2.52
C LYS A 62 -4.70 13.54 2.10
N LYS A 63 -4.53 14.22 0.98
CA LYS A 63 -3.20 14.45 0.40
C LYS A 63 -2.20 15.10 1.33
N LYS A 64 -2.62 16.08 2.15
CA LYS A 64 -1.73 16.75 3.10
C LYS A 64 -1.27 15.80 4.19
N GLU A 65 -2.19 15.06 4.76
CA GLU A 65 -1.90 14.08 5.80
C GLU A 65 -0.98 12.99 5.29
N ILE A 66 -1.28 12.47 4.09
CA ILE A 66 -0.45 11.44 3.47
C ILE A 66 0.95 12.00 3.18
N ALA A 67 1.05 13.22 2.67
CA ALA A 67 2.34 13.84 2.39
C ALA A 67 3.18 13.97 3.67
N GLU A 68 2.58 14.42 4.76
CA GLU A 68 3.27 14.53 6.05
C GLU A 68 3.76 13.16 6.53
N GLN A 69 2.91 12.13 6.44
CA GLN A 69 3.28 10.78 6.84
C GLN A 69 4.43 10.23 6.00
N LEU A 70 4.37 10.41 4.68
CA LEU A 70 5.43 9.93 3.79
C LEU A 70 6.75 10.66 4.02
N HIS A 71 6.72 11.97 4.22
CA HIS A 71 7.94 12.72 4.53
C HIS A 71 8.53 12.29 5.87
N GLU A 72 7.70 12.07 6.86
CA GLU A 72 8.14 11.63 8.17
C GLU A 72 8.76 10.24 8.11
N LEU A 73 8.10 9.29 7.44
CA LEU A 73 8.59 7.93 7.32
C LEU A 73 9.87 7.84 6.51
N SER A 74 10.04 8.66 5.49
CA SER A 74 11.26 8.70 4.68
C SER A 74 12.36 9.55 5.32
N HIS A 75 12.13 10.08 6.51
CA HIS A 75 13.03 11.02 7.18
C HIS A 75 13.41 12.19 6.26
N TYR A 76 12.36 12.80 5.67
CA TYR A 76 12.51 13.95 4.76
C TYR A 76 13.39 13.61 3.56
N ARG A 77 13.05 12.50 2.89
CA ARG A 77 13.68 12.00 1.65
C ARG A 77 15.06 11.34 1.84
N ARG A 78 15.42 10.99 3.06
CA ARG A 78 16.66 10.27 3.33
C ARG A 78 16.59 8.79 2.97
N TYR A 79 15.46 8.15 3.29
CA TYR A 79 15.30 6.72 3.11
C TYR A 79 14.30 6.42 2.02
N ARG A 80 14.56 5.32 1.30
CA ARG A 80 13.68 4.85 0.25
C ARG A 80 12.46 4.19 0.87
N LEU A 81 11.27 4.46 0.30
CA LEU A 81 10.04 3.82 0.72
C LEU A 81 9.72 2.63 -0.19
N ILE A 82 9.36 1.51 0.41
CA ILE A 82 8.87 0.33 -0.30
C ILE A 82 7.38 0.25 -0.05
N ILE A 83 6.59 0.47 -1.09
CA ILE A 83 5.14 0.63 -1.01
C ILE A 83 4.47 -0.67 -1.43
N GLY A 84 3.62 -1.22 -0.57
CA GLY A 84 2.92 -2.47 -0.84
C GLY A 84 1.43 -2.38 -0.59
N CYS A 85 0.66 -3.11 -1.39
CA CYS A 85 -0.75 -3.36 -1.15
C CYS A 85 -1.01 -4.84 -1.37
N SER A 86 -2.29 -5.26 -1.44
CA SER A 86 -2.60 -6.69 -1.54
C SER A 86 -1.94 -7.37 -2.73
N GLN A 87 -2.11 -6.81 -3.92
CA GLN A 87 -1.60 -7.39 -5.16
C GLN A 87 -0.69 -6.45 -5.95
N GLY A 88 -0.49 -5.23 -5.49
CA GLY A 88 0.37 -4.26 -6.17
C GLY A 88 -0.20 -3.70 -7.47
N ARG A 89 -1.53 -3.79 -7.68
CA ARG A 89 -2.15 -3.42 -8.95
C ARG A 89 -2.56 -1.95 -9.05
N LEU A 90 -3.21 -1.40 -8.04
CA LEU A 90 -3.78 -0.05 -8.12
C LEU A 90 -3.33 0.86 -6.99
N ARG A 91 -3.52 0.46 -5.74
CA ARG A 91 -3.24 1.33 -4.61
C ARG A 91 -1.76 1.67 -4.49
N SER A 92 -0.88 0.68 -4.64
CA SER A 92 0.57 0.91 -4.57
C SER A 92 1.08 1.78 -5.71
N PRO A 93 0.71 1.54 -6.98
CA PRO A 93 1.18 2.41 -8.07
C PRO A 93 0.77 3.86 -7.91
N ILE A 94 -0.46 4.12 -7.47
CA ILE A 94 -0.94 5.48 -7.28
C ILE A 94 -0.17 6.16 -6.14
N MET A 95 0.03 5.47 -5.02
CA MET A 95 0.82 6.01 -3.91
C MET A 95 2.28 6.22 -4.33
N TYR A 96 2.84 5.30 -5.12
CA TYR A 96 4.18 5.44 -5.66
C TYR A 96 4.33 6.74 -6.46
N LEU A 97 3.39 7.00 -7.37
CA LEU A 97 3.42 8.21 -8.18
C LEU A 97 3.34 9.47 -7.30
N TYR A 98 2.53 9.43 -6.26
CA TYR A 98 2.43 10.55 -5.34
C TYR A 98 3.71 10.76 -4.55
N ALA A 99 4.34 9.67 -4.06
CA ALA A 99 5.61 9.76 -3.36
C ALA A 99 6.69 10.36 -4.26
N ARG A 100 6.74 9.94 -5.52
CA ARG A 100 7.70 10.48 -6.48
C ARG A 100 7.43 11.96 -6.77
N TYR A 101 6.17 12.34 -6.85
CA TYR A 101 5.78 13.74 -7.00
C TYR A 101 6.32 14.58 -5.83
N LEU A 102 6.30 14.03 -4.63
CA LEU A 102 6.84 14.70 -3.44
C LEU A 102 8.37 14.69 -3.38
N GLY A 103 9.02 14.06 -4.33
CA GLY A 103 10.48 13.96 -4.36
C GLY A 103 11.07 12.86 -3.50
N ILE A 104 10.25 11.91 -3.06
CA ILE A 104 10.69 10.80 -2.21
C ILE A 104 11.05 9.61 -3.10
N ASP A 105 12.23 9.00 -2.85
CA ASP A 105 12.62 7.77 -3.55
C ASP A 105 11.73 6.62 -3.06
N ALA A 106 11.12 5.91 -4.00
CA ALA A 106 10.17 4.86 -3.68
C ALA A 106 10.22 3.74 -4.70
N LYS A 107 9.81 2.56 -4.27
CA LYS A 107 9.61 1.37 -5.11
C LYS A 107 8.30 0.71 -4.73
N ILE A 108 7.75 -0.08 -5.63
CA ILE A 108 6.53 -0.84 -5.39
C ILE A 108 6.91 -2.29 -5.13
N LEU A 109 6.38 -2.88 -4.06
CA LEU A 109 6.58 -4.29 -3.78
C LEU A 109 5.93 -5.13 -4.88
N LYS A 110 6.75 -5.86 -5.63
CA LYS A 110 6.29 -6.66 -6.76
C LYS A 110 5.35 -7.77 -6.29
N GLY A 111 4.18 -7.84 -6.90
CA GLY A 111 3.17 -8.84 -6.56
C GLY A 111 2.39 -8.56 -5.29
N GLY A 112 2.75 -7.52 -4.53
CA GLY A 112 2.07 -7.16 -3.30
C GLY A 112 2.36 -8.11 -2.15
N ILE A 113 1.49 -8.09 -1.14
CA ILE A 113 1.67 -8.85 0.10
C ILE A 113 1.03 -10.25 0.01
N LYS A 114 -0.07 -10.37 -0.73
CA LYS A 114 -0.87 -11.60 -0.82
C LYS A 114 -0.07 -12.87 -1.10
N PRO A 115 0.87 -12.90 -2.08
CA PRO A 115 1.59 -14.14 -2.39
C PRO A 115 2.36 -14.71 -1.22
N PHE A 116 2.85 -13.87 -0.32
CA PHE A 116 3.65 -14.33 0.83
C PHE A 116 2.80 -15.07 1.85
N PHE A 117 1.58 -14.59 2.09
CA PHE A 117 0.67 -15.25 3.03
C PHE A 117 0.12 -16.56 2.48
N ILE A 118 -0.17 -16.60 1.19
CA ILE A 118 -0.66 -17.83 0.53
C ILE A 118 0.36 -18.96 0.67
N LYS A 119 1.65 -18.67 0.56
CA LYS A 119 2.71 -19.66 0.68
C LYS A 119 2.88 -20.18 2.10
N LYS A 120 2.54 -19.37 3.10
CA LYS A 120 2.79 -19.71 4.50
C LYS A 120 1.65 -20.47 5.15
N ASP A 121 0.40 -20.22 4.80
CA ASP A 121 -0.73 -20.82 5.48
C ASP A 121 -1.97 -20.89 4.58
N TYR A 122 -2.45 -22.12 4.32
CA TYR A 122 -3.64 -22.36 3.52
C TYR A 122 -4.92 -21.91 4.22
N ASN A 123 -4.94 -21.88 5.54
CA ASN A 123 -6.12 -21.52 6.30
C ASN A 123 -6.45 -20.04 6.21
N ILE A 124 -5.51 -19.25 5.76
CA ILE A 124 -5.70 -17.83 5.53
C ILE A 124 -6.66 -17.55 4.37
N ARG A 125 -6.95 -18.55 3.55
CA ARG A 125 -7.87 -18.41 2.40
C ARG A 125 -9.21 -17.78 2.78
N ASN A 126 -9.70 -18.06 3.95
CA ASN A 126 -10.99 -17.52 4.41
C ASN A 126 -10.94 -16.00 4.67
N LEU A 127 -9.75 -15.42 4.74
CA LEU A 127 -9.55 -13.98 4.93
C LEU A 127 -9.39 -13.24 3.61
N TYR A 128 -9.43 -13.94 2.48
CA TYR A 128 -9.10 -13.40 1.17
C TYR A 128 -10.12 -12.44 0.58
N GLY A 129 -11.25 -12.25 1.22
CA GLY A 129 -12.10 -11.15 0.83
C GLY A 129 -11.39 -9.80 0.81
N PHE A 130 -10.29 -9.69 1.57
CA PHE A 130 -9.48 -8.48 1.62
C PHE A 130 -8.46 -8.35 0.49
N TRP A 131 -8.28 -9.41 -0.30
CA TRP A 131 -7.15 -9.53 -1.22
C TRP A 131 -7.48 -9.28 -2.69
N ASP A 132 -8.75 -9.04 -3.02
CA ASP A 132 -9.21 -8.96 -4.40
C ASP A 132 -8.72 -7.71 -5.13
N ILE A 133 -8.17 -6.76 -4.41
CA ILE A 133 -7.65 -5.51 -4.92
C ILE A 133 -6.29 -5.23 -4.27
#